data_79e1a41f894b75d02b16d9f1b2f6f04c
#
_entry.id   79e1a41f894b75d02b16d9f1b2f6f04c
#
_cell.length_a   1.000
_cell.length_b   1.000
_cell.length_c   1.000
_cell.angle_alpha   90.00
_cell.angle_beta   90.00
_cell.angle_gamma   90.00
#
_symmetry.space_group_name_H-M   'P 1'
#
loop_
_entity.id
_entity.type
_entity.pdbx_description
1 polymer ?
#
loop_
_entity_poly.entity_id
_entity_poly.type
_entity_poly.pdbx_seq_one_letter_code
_entity_poly.pdbx_strand_id
1 'polypeptide(L)'
;MVKKQQNSVPKQTQEPILVFEPFNQSNYIPTDPTGAVGPNHYVAAWNSSFRIFNKEGNPISGSFSLQSLFGAEELGDPIVLYDAEVDRFIVTSMANTAVNFAISQGPDPFLDGWHVYTAASNIFSTGDGPNDFPDYPKYSIWSDAYYFTANYSDVPLFAL
;
A
#
# COMPACT_ATOMS: atom_id res chain seq x y z
N MET A 1 26.22 -29.03 36.00
CA MET A 1 25.46 -29.58 34.86
C MET A 1 24.16 -28.77 34.74
N VAL A 2 24.08 -27.86 33.78
CA VAL A 2 22.88 -27.04 33.54
C VAL A 2 22.00 -27.79 32.55
N LYS A 3 20.83 -28.24 32.97
CA LYS A 3 19.84 -28.86 32.08
C LYS A 3 19.23 -27.76 31.22
N LYS A 4 19.50 -27.79 29.90
CA LYS A 4 18.77 -27.01 28.89
C LYS A 4 17.30 -27.49 28.91
N GLN A 5 16.40 -26.63 29.36
CA GLN A 5 14.98 -26.81 29.23
C GLN A 5 14.62 -26.54 27.75
N GLN A 6 14.37 -27.59 27.00
CA GLN A 6 13.79 -27.48 25.64
C GLN A 6 12.28 -27.21 25.77
N ASN A 7 11.92 -25.93 25.79
CA ASN A 7 10.53 -25.56 25.60
C ASN A 7 10.22 -25.66 24.10
N SER A 8 9.81 -26.83 23.65
CA SER A 8 9.15 -26.99 22.36
C SER A 8 7.73 -26.45 22.50
N VAL A 9 7.52 -25.20 22.11
CA VAL A 9 6.16 -24.70 21.86
C VAL A 9 5.60 -25.55 20.72
N PRO A 10 4.45 -26.22 20.90
CA PRO A 10 3.83 -26.96 19.79
C PRO A 10 3.57 -26.00 18.64
N LYS A 11 4.16 -26.24 17.49
CA LYS A 11 3.93 -25.47 16.28
C LYS A 11 2.55 -25.86 15.76
N GLN A 12 1.52 -25.15 16.21
CA GLN A 12 0.17 -25.35 15.72
C GLN A 12 0.09 -24.69 14.32
N THR A 13 0.22 -25.47 13.29
CA THR A 13 -0.04 -25.06 11.92
C THR A 13 -1.54 -25.03 11.72
N GLN A 14 -2.11 -23.84 11.58
CA GLN A 14 -3.49 -23.66 11.15
C GLN A 14 -3.49 -23.36 9.65
N GLU A 15 -4.28 -24.09 8.90
CA GLU A 15 -4.48 -23.80 7.49
C GLU A 15 -5.17 -22.43 7.30
N PRO A 16 -4.86 -21.69 6.24
CA PRO A 16 -5.57 -20.47 5.90
C PRO A 16 -7.08 -20.72 5.76
N ILE A 17 -7.90 -19.84 6.31
CA ILE A 17 -9.37 -19.94 6.21
C ILE A 17 -9.83 -19.64 4.77
N LEU A 18 -9.14 -18.72 4.10
CA LEU A 18 -9.44 -18.29 2.74
C LEU A 18 -8.16 -18.02 1.97
N VAL A 19 -8.10 -18.55 0.76
CA VAL A 19 -7.04 -18.25 -0.23
C VAL A 19 -7.71 -17.94 -1.56
N PHE A 20 -7.36 -16.83 -2.19
CA PHE A 20 -7.87 -16.45 -3.51
C PHE A 20 -6.84 -15.63 -4.28
N GLU A 21 -7.00 -15.58 -5.59
CA GLU A 21 -6.16 -14.78 -6.48
C GLU A 21 -6.83 -13.42 -6.73
N PRO A 22 -6.22 -12.29 -6.31
CA PRO A 22 -6.80 -10.97 -6.51
C PRO A 22 -6.78 -10.52 -7.97
N PHE A 23 -5.86 -11.06 -8.79
CA PHE A 23 -5.75 -10.78 -10.22
C PHE A 23 -5.17 -11.97 -10.98
N ASN A 24 -5.57 -12.14 -12.23
CA ASN A 24 -5.14 -13.27 -13.05
C ASN A 24 -3.80 -13.02 -13.76
N GLN A 25 -3.49 -11.77 -14.08
CA GLN A 25 -2.27 -11.39 -14.80
C GLN A 25 -1.99 -9.89 -14.66
N SER A 26 -0.73 -9.55 -14.43
CA SER A 26 -0.19 -8.20 -14.59
C SER A 26 0.59 -8.12 -15.90
N ASN A 27 0.51 -6.99 -16.58
CA ASN A 27 1.34 -6.69 -17.76
C ASN A 27 2.72 -6.12 -17.39
N TYR A 28 2.98 -5.95 -16.09
CA TYR A 28 4.21 -5.34 -15.56
C TYR A 28 5.05 -6.38 -14.83
N ILE A 29 6.37 -6.24 -14.97
CA ILE A 29 7.37 -7.04 -14.28
C ILE A 29 8.40 -6.08 -13.68
N PRO A 30 8.55 -6.07 -12.34
CA PRO A 30 7.83 -6.86 -11.34
C PRO A 30 6.37 -6.42 -11.16
N THR A 31 5.56 -7.24 -10.50
CA THR A 31 4.13 -6.97 -10.25
C THR A 31 3.89 -6.15 -9.00
N ASP A 32 4.83 -6.16 -8.08
CA ASP A 32 4.83 -5.46 -6.78
C ASP A 32 3.48 -5.51 -6.04
N PRO A 33 2.99 -6.73 -5.73
CA PRO A 33 1.68 -6.90 -5.13
C PRO A 33 1.67 -6.45 -3.67
N THR A 34 0.58 -5.79 -3.29
CA THR A 34 0.33 -5.30 -1.93
C THR A 34 -1.15 -5.42 -1.61
N GLY A 35 -1.51 -5.27 -0.34
CA GLY A 35 -2.91 -5.23 0.04
C GLY A 35 -3.11 -5.02 1.53
N ALA A 36 -4.27 -4.49 1.88
CA ALA A 36 -4.69 -4.32 3.26
C ALA A 36 -6.15 -4.77 3.45
N VAL A 37 -6.42 -5.26 4.66
CA VAL A 37 -7.74 -5.75 5.05
C VAL A 37 -8.31 -4.84 6.15
N GLY A 38 -9.54 -4.37 5.92
CA GLY A 38 -10.37 -3.71 6.93
C GLY A 38 -11.48 -4.63 7.46
N PRO A 39 -12.43 -4.10 8.22
CA PRO A 39 -13.52 -4.89 8.78
C PRO A 39 -14.38 -5.60 7.73
N ASN A 40 -14.69 -4.93 6.61
CA ASN A 40 -15.61 -5.41 5.59
C ASN A 40 -14.99 -5.64 4.23
N HIS A 41 -13.81 -5.06 3.96
CA HIS A 41 -13.17 -5.05 2.66
C HIS A 41 -11.72 -5.49 2.70
N TYR A 42 -11.24 -5.98 1.57
CA TYR A 42 -9.85 -6.16 1.25
C TYR A 42 -9.53 -5.37 -0.02
N VAL A 43 -8.54 -4.51 0.04
CA VAL A 43 -8.03 -3.77 -1.12
C VAL A 43 -6.70 -4.36 -1.52
N ALA A 44 -6.61 -4.88 -2.74
CA ALA A 44 -5.36 -5.34 -3.34
C ALA A 44 -4.90 -4.36 -4.41
N ALA A 45 -3.60 -4.13 -4.50
CA ALA A 45 -2.99 -3.35 -5.57
C ALA A 45 -1.75 -4.05 -6.12
N TRP A 46 -1.41 -3.71 -7.35
CA TRP A 46 -0.23 -4.19 -8.08
C TRP A 46 0.11 -3.17 -9.17
N ASN A 47 1.22 -3.32 -9.79
CA ASN A 47 1.62 -2.46 -10.92
C ASN A 47 0.69 -2.69 -12.14
N SER A 48 -0.10 -1.74 -12.67
CA SER A 48 -0.40 -0.37 -12.19
C SER A 48 -1.89 -0.26 -11.87
N SER A 49 -2.43 -1.13 -11.02
CA SER A 49 -3.87 -1.28 -10.81
C SER A 49 -4.20 -1.64 -9.36
N PHE A 50 -5.47 -1.50 -9.00
CA PHE A 50 -6.01 -2.00 -7.73
C PHE A 50 -7.41 -2.58 -7.90
N ARG A 51 -7.86 -3.36 -6.92
CA ARG A 51 -9.18 -3.97 -6.90
C ARG A 51 -9.68 -4.14 -5.46
N ILE A 52 -10.99 -4.08 -5.29
CA ILE A 52 -11.65 -4.16 -4.00
C ILE A 52 -12.46 -5.44 -3.92
N PHE A 53 -12.39 -6.12 -2.76
CA PHE A 53 -13.03 -7.40 -2.48
C PHE A 53 -13.80 -7.31 -1.16
N ASN A 54 -14.84 -8.15 -1.04
CA ASN A 54 -15.44 -8.42 0.26
C ASN A 54 -14.61 -9.43 1.08
N LYS A 55 -15.02 -9.74 2.29
CA LYS A 55 -14.29 -10.64 3.20
C LYS A 55 -14.35 -12.12 2.78
N GLU A 56 -15.23 -12.47 1.88
CA GLU A 56 -15.34 -13.81 1.27
C GLU A 56 -14.42 -13.97 0.04
N GLY A 57 -13.64 -12.92 -0.31
CA GLY A 57 -12.73 -12.94 -1.45
C GLY A 57 -13.42 -12.69 -2.80
N ASN A 58 -14.70 -12.31 -2.80
CA ASN A 58 -15.39 -11.96 -4.03
C ASN A 58 -15.10 -10.51 -4.40
N PRO A 59 -14.77 -10.24 -5.68
CA PRO A 59 -14.56 -8.88 -6.13
C PRO A 59 -15.89 -8.11 -6.11
N ILE A 60 -15.89 -6.94 -5.49
CA ILE A 60 -17.02 -6.00 -5.51
C ILE A 60 -16.83 -4.87 -6.54
N SER A 61 -15.62 -4.80 -7.12
CA SER A 61 -15.30 -3.87 -8.20
C SER A 61 -14.64 -4.58 -9.38
N GLY A 62 -14.60 -3.92 -10.55
CA GLY A 62 -13.62 -4.20 -11.58
C GLY A 62 -12.19 -3.86 -11.10
N SER A 63 -11.19 -4.15 -11.91
CA SER A 63 -9.86 -3.58 -11.69
C SER A 63 -9.86 -2.11 -12.11
N PHE A 64 -9.37 -1.25 -11.24
CA PHE A 64 -9.15 0.16 -11.52
C PHE A 64 -7.66 0.38 -11.83
N SER A 65 -7.36 1.23 -12.79
CA SER A 65 -5.98 1.68 -12.98
C SER A 65 -5.60 2.69 -11.90
N LEU A 66 -4.34 2.69 -11.46
CA LEU A 66 -3.82 3.74 -10.58
C LEU A 66 -3.91 5.11 -11.26
N GLN A 67 -3.77 5.16 -12.60
CA GLN A 67 -4.00 6.36 -13.37
C GLN A 67 -5.43 6.93 -13.20
N SER A 68 -6.45 6.06 -13.15
CA SER A 68 -7.83 6.53 -12.95
C SER A 68 -8.06 7.08 -11.55
N LEU A 69 -7.30 6.62 -10.55
CA LEU A 69 -7.38 7.10 -9.17
C LEU A 69 -6.62 8.43 -9.01
N PHE A 70 -5.40 8.53 -9.51
CA PHE A 70 -4.51 9.64 -9.26
C PHE A 70 -4.50 10.73 -10.35
N GLY A 71 -5.03 10.42 -11.54
CA GLY A 71 -5.01 11.35 -12.68
C GLY A 71 -3.62 11.59 -13.26
N ALA A 72 -2.64 10.76 -12.92
CA ALA A 72 -1.25 10.87 -13.34
C ALA A 72 -0.81 9.65 -14.15
N GLU A 73 0.20 9.81 -15.00
CA GLU A 73 0.80 8.72 -15.78
C GLU A 73 2.05 8.15 -15.08
N GLU A 74 2.52 7.00 -15.58
CA GLU A 74 3.75 6.33 -15.10
C GLU A 74 3.74 6.02 -13.59
N LEU A 75 2.63 5.46 -13.12
CA LEU A 75 2.42 5.09 -11.72
C LEU A 75 2.82 3.63 -11.47
N GLY A 76 3.62 3.42 -10.42
CA GLY A 76 4.06 2.11 -9.99
C GLY A 76 4.24 2.00 -8.48
N ASP A 77 4.76 0.86 -8.04
CA ASP A 77 5.11 0.54 -6.66
C ASP A 77 4.01 0.90 -5.66
N PRO A 78 2.77 0.43 -5.87
CA PRO A 78 1.68 0.76 -4.98
C PRO A 78 1.92 0.16 -3.59
N ILE A 79 1.48 0.88 -2.56
CA ILE A 79 1.35 0.33 -1.21
C ILE A 79 -0.08 0.56 -0.75
N VAL A 80 -0.71 -0.46 -0.18
CA VAL A 80 -2.03 -0.36 0.43
C VAL A 80 -1.91 -0.52 1.93
N LEU A 81 -2.55 0.38 2.65
CA LEU A 81 -2.63 0.35 4.11
C LEU A 81 -4.10 0.46 4.55
N TYR A 82 -4.36 0.06 5.77
CA TYR A 82 -5.64 0.28 6.44
C TYR A 82 -5.39 0.93 7.80
N ASP A 83 -5.98 2.12 7.98
CA ASP A 83 -5.99 2.84 9.24
C ASP A 83 -7.19 2.41 10.06
N ALA A 84 -6.92 1.65 11.12
CA ALA A 84 -7.96 1.10 11.98
C ALA A 84 -8.55 2.12 12.98
N GLU A 85 -7.89 3.24 13.22
CA GLU A 85 -8.38 4.26 14.15
C GLU A 85 -9.50 5.09 13.52
N VAL A 86 -9.39 5.36 12.22
CA VAL A 86 -10.37 6.18 11.49
C VAL A 86 -11.19 5.39 10.47
N ASP A 87 -10.94 4.06 10.35
CA ASP A 87 -11.60 3.14 9.42
C ASP A 87 -11.47 3.62 7.95
N ARG A 88 -10.21 3.73 7.49
CA ARG A 88 -9.88 4.22 6.14
C ARG A 88 -8.85 3.35 5.46
N PHE A 89 -9.03 3.16 4.16
CA PHE A 89 -8.01 2.60 3.30
C PHE A 89 -7.12 3.71 2.73
N ILE A 90 -5.86 3.39 2.55
CA ILE A 90 -4.88 4.27 1.94
C ILE A 90 -4.26 3.49 0.79
N VAL A 91 -4.24 4.09 -0.39
CA VAL A 91 -3.51 3.59 -1.56
C VAL A 91 -2.45 4.63 -1.91
N THR A 92 -1.23 4.19 -2.09
CA THR A 92 -0.14 5.06 -2.52
C THR A 92 0.42 4.58 -3.85
N SER A 93 1.05 5.45 -4.58
CA SER A 93 1.79 5.09 -5.78
C SER A 93 2.91 6.10 -6.04
N MET A 94 3.98 5.61 -6.63
CA MET A 94 5.11 6.42 -7.03
C MET A 94 4.97 6.85 -8.48
N ALA A 95 5.37 8.09 -8.77
CA ALA A 95 5.61 8.60 -10.11
C ALA A 95 7.03 9.19 -10.16
N ASN A 96 7.56 9.42 -11.36
CA ASN A 96 8.94 9.90 -11.52
C ASN A 96 9.26 11.18 -10.73
N THR A 97 8.27 12.03 -10.51
CA THR A 97 8.44 13.34 -9.86
C THR A 97 7.48 13.55 -8.68
N ALA A 98 6.79 12.51 -8.24
CA ALA A 98 5.77 12.66 -7.21
C ALA A 98 5.53 11.37 -6.41
N VAL A 99 5.07 11.56 -5.19
CA VAL A 99 4.45 10.53 -4.35
C VAL A 99 2.97 10.84 -4.26
N ASN A 100 2.15 9.86 -4.61
CA ASN A 100 0.71 10.00 -4.65
C ASN A 100 0.06 9.23 -3.49
N PHE A 101 -0.96 9.81 -2.88
CA PHE A 101 -1.71 9.25 -1.77
C PHE A 101 -3.20 9.38 -2.04
N ALA A 102 -3.94 8.31 -1.87
CA ALA A 102 -5.38 8.33 -1.87
C ALA A 102 -5.89 7.74 -0.56
N ILE A 103 -6.76 8.46 0.12
CA ILE A 103 -7.38 8.05 1.39
C ILE A 103 -8.87 7.92 1.14
N SER A 104 -9.47 6.76 1.47
CA SER A 104 -10.91 6.59 1.31
C SER A 104 -11.69 7.59 2.16
N GLN A 105 -12.77 8.17 1.61
CA GLN A 105 -13.58 9.16 2.32
C GLN A 105 -14.40 8.55 3.45
N GLY A 106 -14.66 7.25 3.37
CA GLY A 106 -15.37 6.47 4.36
C GLY A 106 -14.84 5.05 4.48
N PRO A 107 -15.50 4.20 5.27
CA PRO A 107 -15.11 2.80 5.49
C PRO A 107 -15.32 1.90 4.27
N ASP A 108 -16.14 2.34 3.31
CA ASP A 108 -16.36 1.62 2.05
C ASP A 108 -15.50 2.23 0.93
N PRO A 109 -14.37 1.59 0.59
CA PRO A 109 -13.45 2.15 -0.40
C PRO A 109 -14.01 2.12 -1.83
N PHE A 110 -15.14 1.47 -2.06
CA PHE A 110 -15.82 1.41 -3.36
C PHE A 110 -16.90 2.50 -3.51
N LEU A 111 -17.72 2.70 -2.47
CA LEU A 111 -18.87 3.61 -2.55
C LEU A 111 -18.56 5.03 -2.09
N ASP A 112 -17.70 5.18 -1.10
CA ASP A 112 -17.47 6.49 -0.46
C ASP A 112 -16.54 7.42 -1.25
N GLY A 113 -15.74 6.86 -2.17
CA GLY A 113 -14.78 7.64 -2.95
C GLY A 113 -13.46 7.88 -2.21
N TRP A 114 -12.59 8.72 -2.79
CA TRP A 114 -11.23 8.93 -2.36
C TRP A 114 -10.85 10.40 -2.30
N HIS A 115 -10.15 10.81 -1.25
CA HIS A 115 -9.36 12.03 -1.23
C HIS A 115 -7.99 11.71 -1.85
N VAL A 116 -7.60 12.49 -2.84
CA VAL A 116 -6.34 12.28 -3.58
C VAL A 116 -5.40 13.44 -3.34
N TYR A 117 -4.15 13.11 -3.01
CA TYR A 117 -3.08 14.06 -2.75
C TYR A 117 -1.85 13.67 -3.57
N THR A 118 -1.14 14.67 -4.02
CA THR A 118 0.13 14.52 -4.73
C THR A 118 1.18 15.40 -4.09
N ALA A 119 2.27 14.81 -3.67
CA ALA A 119 3.43 15.51 -3.15
C ALA A 119 4.57 15.40 -4.17
N ALA A 120 5.12 16.53 -4.59
CA ALA A 120 6.25 16.53 -5.50
C ALA A 120 7.48 15.87 -4.84
N SER A 121 8.20 15.02 -5.56
CA SER A 121 9.34 14.26 -5.01
C SER A 121 10.45 15.14 -4.45
N ASN A 122 10.62 16.36 -4.99
CA ASN A 122 11.61 17.31 -4.53
C ASN A 122 11.36 17.89 -3.12
N ILE A 123 10.16 17.72 -2.55
CA ILE A 123 9.92 18.09 -1.14
C ILE A 123 10.58 17.10 -0.18
N PHE A 124 10.86 15.90 -0.63
CA PHE A 124 11.46 14.83 0.17
C PHE A 124 12.95 14.67 -0.09
N SER A 125 13.49 15.33 -1.13
CA SER A 125 14.90 15.30 -1.49
C SER A 125 15.61 16.57 -0.99
N THR A 126 16.73 16.40 -0.33
CA THR A 126 17.64 17.50 0.00
C THR A 126 18.75 17.67 -1.04
N GLY A 127 18.77 16.82 -2.05
CA GLY A 127 19.76 16.82 -3.13
C GLY A 127 19.40 17.77 -4.26
N ASP A 128 20.40 18.30 -4.92
CA ASP A 128 20.29 19.24 -6.05
C ASP A 128 19.92 18.52 -7.37
N GLY A 129 19.49 17.25 -7.31
CA GLY A 129 19.16 16.43 -8.48
C GLY A 129 17.69 16.53 -8.89
N PRO A 130 17.39 16.85 -10.17
CA PRO A 130 16.00 16.92 -10.65
C PRO A 130 15.32 15.55 -10.80
N ASN A 131 15.95 14.43 -10.44
CA ASN A 131 15.51 13.07 -10.72
C ASN A 131 15.62 12.12 -9.52
N ASP A 132 15.52 12.59 -8.29
CA ASP A 132 15.52 11.70 -7.14
C ASP A 132 14.18 10.96 -7.04
N PHE A 133 14.13 9.81 -7.69
CA PHE A 133 13.02 8.87 -7.58
C PHE A 133 13.04 8.24 -6.18
N PRO A 134 11.95 8.31 -5.41
CA PRO A 134 11.85 7.71 -4.09
C PRO A 134 11.63 6.19 -4.19
N ASP A 135 12.69 5.44 -4.41
CA ASP A 135 12.66 4.00 -4.61
C ASP A 135 12.35 3.22 -3.31
N TYR A 136 11.69 2.08 -3.44
CA TYR A 136 11.40 1.18 -2.35
C TYR A 136 10.66 1.85 -1.16
N PRO A 137 9.50 2.47 -1.38
CA PRO A 137 8.80 3.23 -0.37
C PRO A 137 8.32 2.34 0.78
N LYS A 138 8.33 2.89 2.00
CA LYS A 138 7.73 2.29 3.18
C LYS A 138 6.84 3.30 3.87
N TYR A 139 5.71 2.84 4.34
CA TYR A 139 4.74 3.67 5.04
C TYR A 139 4.39 3.04 6.38
N SER A 140 4.05 3.88 7.34
CA SER A 140 3.47 3.47 8.62
C SER A 140 2.40 4.46 9.06
N ILE A 141 1.50 3.97 9.91
CA ILE A 141 0.38 4.74 10.45
C ILE A 141 0.60 4.87 11.95
N TRP A 142 0.44 6.09 12.46
CA TRP A 142 0.34 6.35 13.88
C TRP A 142 -0.79 7.35 14.13
N SER A 143 -1.20 7.52 15.37
CA SER A 143 -2.36 8.35 15.74
C SER A 143 -2.23 9.83 15.38
N ASP A 144 -1.03 10.32 15.12
CA ASP A 144 -0.75 11.73 14.82
C ASP A 144 -0.45 12.00 13.34
N ALA A 145 0.02 10.99 12.59
CA ALA A 145 0.39 11.18 11.19
C ALA A 145 0.58 9.86 10.42
N TYR A 146 0.64 9.96 9.12
CA TYR A 146 1.18 8.93 8.23
C TYR A 146 2.66 9.19 7.97
N TYR A 147 3.47 8.17 8.10
CA TYR A 147 4.92 8.26 7.97
C TYR A 147 5.38 7.59 6.68
N PHE A 148 6.29 8.23 6.01
CA PHE A 148 6.86 7.77 4.76
C PHE A 148 8.39 7.76 4.82
N THR A 149 9.01 6.74 4.22
CA THR A 149 10.44 6.69 3.95
C THR A 149 10.68 5.96 2.64
N ALA A 150 11.73 6.32 1.94
CA ALA A 150 12.15 5.69 0.69
C ALA A 150 13.66 5.77 0.54
N ASN A 151 14.22 5.03 -0.42
CA ASN A 151 15.60 5.20 -0.83
C ASN A 151 15.71 6.44 -1.71
N TYR A 152 16.40 7.44 -1.22
CA TYR A 152 16.91 8.56 -2.01
C TYR A 152 18.44 8.46 -2.03
N SER A 153 19.07 9.06 -3.03
CA SER A 153 20.53 9.03 -3.13
C SER A 153 21.22 9.61 -1.89
N ASP A 154 20.55 10.47 -1.13
CA ASP A 154 21.17 11.22 -0.05
C ASP A 154 20.39 11.30 1.28
N VAL A 155 19.21 10.69 1.51
CA VAL A 155 18.51 10.92 2.77
C VAL A 155 17.18 10.24 3.08
N PRO A 156 16.57 10.75 4.14
CA PRO A 156 16.10 10.30 5.43
C PRO A 156 14.58 10.01 5.49
N LEU A 157 14.13 9.74 6.72
CA LEU A 157 12.75 9.55 7.14
C LEU A 157 11.93 10.85 7.03
N PHE A 158 10.70 10.75 6.50
CA PHE A 158 9.74 11.86 6.45
C PHE A 158 8.44 11.49 7.17
N ALA A 159 7.76 12.50 7.74
CA ALA A 159 6.39 12.43 8.22
C ALA A 159 5.49 13.26 7.28
N LEU A 160 4.29 12.75 7.04
CA LEU A 160 3.28 13.38 6.19
C LEU A 160 2.08 13.83 7.02
#